data_74099b1d807002e1e24c3c90afff6c06
#
_entry.id   74099b1d807002e1e24c3c90afff6c06
#
_cell.length_a   1.000
_cell.length_b   1.000
_cell.length_c   1.000
_cell.angle_alpha   90.00
_cell.angle_beta   90.00
_cell.angle_gamma   90.00
#
_symmetry.space_group_name_H-M   'P 1'
#
loop_
_entity.id
_entity.type
_entity.pdbx_description
1 polymer ?
#
loop_
_entity_poly.entity_id
_entity_poly.type
_entity_poly.pdbx_seq_one_letter_code
_entity_poly.pdbx_strand_id
1 'polypeptide(L)'
;MIRRAAAAVALVAPFAAGAPAAGAATVSTPDSCYSSRAPVDYVGTEFRPRAKYTVFMSDKQVDTGRVSQFGDLAGDFKAPVPSTRIAGERTYTLTVTDGVRRASTRFRSTKCGADFRPDSGDPATLRVKFYAFDFGKERTVYLHYIRPNRKVRLTIKVGTTGGPCGTAVSARRRIFPFAAAPGNWRLQFDTVAKFDATPPRPFVRLIVPVLRNR
;
A
#
# COMPACT_ATOMS: atom_id res chain seq x y z
N MET A 1 -57.75 -52.19 51.22
CA MET A 1 -57.39 -50.84 50.64
C MET A 1 -55.89 -50.64 50.75
N ILE A 2 -55.14 -50.82 49.64
CA ILE A 2 -53.69 -50.78 49.61
C ILE A 2 -53.31 -49.47 48.92
N ARG A 3 -52.70 -48.51 49.64
CA ARG A 3 -52.20 -47.27 49.07
C ARG A 3 -50.76 -47.47 48.55
N ARG A 4 -50.55 -47.34 47.27
CA ARG A 4 -49.23 -47.37 46.65
C ARG A 4 -48.63 -45.91 46.72
N ALA A 5 -47.47 -45.76 47.35
CA ALA A 5 -46.67 -44.54 47.33
C ALA A 5 -45.80 -44.55 46.05
N ALA A 6 -45.89 -43.50 45.23
CA ALA A 6 -45.03 -43.31 44.08
C ALA A 6 -43.84 -42.47 44.51
N ALA A 7 -42.61 -43.02 44.36
CA ALA A 7 -41.37 -42.26 44.56
C ALA A 7 -40.98 -41.50 43.26
N ALA A 8 -40.89 -40.22 43.33
CA ALA A 8 -40.37 -39.37 42.25
C ALA A 8 -38.84 -39.31 42.27
N VAL A 9 -38.21 -39.84 41.24
CA VAL A 9 -36.75 -39.74 41.05
C VAL A 9 -36.46 -38.44 40.30
N ALA A 10 -35.83 -37.46 40.97
CA ALA A 10 -35.36 -36.22 40.34
C ALA A 10 -34.05 -36.48 39.58
N LEU A 11 -34.09 -36.44 38.25
CA LEU A 11 -32.89 -36.43 37.41
C LEU A 11 -32.22 -35.05 37.50
N VAL A 12 -31.05 -34.99 38.12
CA VAL A 12 -30.15 -33.82 38.08
C VAL A 12 -29.33 -33.90 36.79
N ALA A 13 -29.64 -33.03 35.80
CA ALA A 13 -28.84 -32.91 34.59
C ALA A 13 -27.54 -32.18 34.92
N PRO A 14 -26.36 -32.69 34.51
CA PRO A 14 -25.10 -31.96 34.68
C PRO A 14 -25.08 -30.71 33.76
N PHE A 15 -24.93 -29.53 34.32
CA PHE A 15 -24.58 -28.33 33.58
C PHE A 15 -23.21 -28.53 32.97
N ALA A 16 -23.12 -28.80 31.68
CA ALA A 16 -21.91 -28.70 30.91
C ALA A 16 -21.53 -27.19 30.85
N ALA A 17 -20.57 -26.78 31.68
CA ALA A 17 -19.94 -25.47 31.56
C ALA A 17 -19.30 -25.40 30.16
N GLY A 18 -19.94 -24.69 29.25
CA GLY A 18 -19.41 -24.46 27.92
C GLY A 18 -18.06 -23.77 28.07
N ALA A 19 -16.99 -24.40 27.60
CA ALA A 19 -15.69 -23.73 27.49
C ALA A 19 -15.86 -22.44 26.66
N PRO A 20 -15.30 -21.31 27.08
CA PRO A 20 -15.37 -20.09 26.30
C PRO A 20 -14.83 -20.39 24.91
N ALA A 21 -15.59 -20.06 23.88
CA ALA A 21 -15.14 -20.20 22.48
C ALA A 21 -13.83 -19.43 22.35
N ALA A 22 -12.73 -20.13 22.07
CA ALA A 22 -11.44 -19.48 21.83
C ALA A 22 -11.61 -18.52 20.65
N GLY A 23 -11.42 -17.24 20.89
CA GLY A 23 -11.51 -16.21 19.85
C GLY A 23 -10.58 -16.57 18.69
N ALA A 24 -10.97 -16.20 17.48
CA ALA A 24 -10.11 -16.37 16.30
C ALA A 24 -8.91 -15.40 16.40
N ALA A 25 -7.69 -15.90 16.18
CA ALA A 25 -6.51 -15.05 16.15
C ALA A 25 -6.68 -13.94 15.10
N THR A 26 -6.25 -12.73 15.44
CA THR A 26 -6.29 -11.58 14.55
C THR A 26 -4.90 -10.97 14.36
N VAL A 27 -4.69 -10.29 13.24
CA VAL A 27 -3.51 -9.47 12.98
C VAL A 27 -3.91 -8.23 12.20
N SER A 28 -3.33 -7.09 12.55
CA SER A 28 -3.56 -5.82 11.87
C SER A 28 -2.28 -5.00 11.76
N THR A 29 -2.29 -4.04 10.83
CA THR A 29 -1.30 -2.98 10.70
C THR A 29 -2.00 -1.64 10.88
N PRO A 30 -1.38 -0.63 11.56
CA PRO A 30 -2.00 0.68 11.80
C PRO A 30 -2.33 1.42 10.50
N ASP A 31 -1.47 1.28 9.48
CA ASP A 31 -1.70 1.87 8.17
C ASP A 31 -1.99 0.80 7.12
N SER A 32 -2.76 1.18 6.09
CA SER A 32 -3.04 0.31 4.94
C SER A 32 -2.06 0.52 3.77
N CYS A 33 -1.15 1.50 3.86
CA CYS A 33 -0.07 1.72 2.88
C CYS A 33 1.17 2.33 3.54
N TYR A 34 2.33 1.83 3.11
CA TYR A 34 3.64 2.23 3.59
C TYR A 34 4.55 2.61 2.42
N SER A 35 5.35 3.67 2.58
CA SER A 35 6.45 3.95 1.66
C SER A 35 7.47 2.82 1.70
N SER A 36 8.06 2.49 0.56
CA SER A 36 9.07 1.43 0.48
C SER A 36 10.21 1.64 1.48
N ARG A 37 10.58 0.57 2.19
CA ARG A 37 11.57 0.55 3.29
C ARG A 37 11.17 1.27 4.58
N ALA A 38 9.97 1.87 4.66
CA ALA A 38 9.44 2.37 5.92
C ALA A 38 9.15 1.19 6.88
N PRO A 39 9.18 1.41 8.21
CA PRO A 39 8.75 0.39 9.16
C PRO A 39 7.25 0.09 8.96
N VAL A 40 6.88 -1.17 9.04
CA VAL A 40 5.51 -1.67 9.07
C VAL A 40 5.30 -2.31 10.42
N ASP A 41 4.68 -1.56 11.31
CA ASP A 41 4.29 -2.10 12.61
C ASP A 41 3.11 -3.05 12.44
N TYR A 42 3.07 -4.10 13.26
CA TYR A 42 1.94 -5.01 13.31
C TYR A 42 1.61 -5.40 14.74
N VAL A 43 0.35 -5.67 15.00
CA VAL A 43 -0.14 -6.20 16.26
C VAL A 43 -1.04 -7.40 15.98
N GLY A 44 -1.04 -8.37 16.90
CA GLY A 44 -1.92 -9.52 16.82
C GLY A 44 -2.45 -9.91 18.19
N THR A 45 -3.63 -10.52 18.21
CA THR A 45 -4.29 -10.96 19.44
C THR A 45 -4.82 -12.38 19.30
N GLU A 46 -5.17 -12.99 20.43
CA GLU A 46 -5.76 -14.36 20.50
C GLU A 46 -4.85 -15.46 19.94
N PHE A 47 -3.53 -15.27 19.97
CA PHE A 47 -2.55 -16.34 19.72
C PHE A 47 -2.32 -17.16 20.98
N ARG A 48 -1.64 -18.32 20.88
CA ARG A 48 -1.34 -19.14 22.05
C ARG A 48 -0.33 -18.44 22.96
N PRO A 49 -0.66 -18.22 24.23
CA PRO A 49 0.26 -17.60 25.19
C PRO A 49 1.63 -18.25 25.20
N ARG A 50 2.68 -17.44 25.25
CA ARG A 50 4.10 -17.84 25.33
C ARG A 50 4.61 -18.68 24.15
N ALA A 51 3.79 -18.94 23.10
CA ALA A 51 4.22 -19.66 21.92
C ALA A 51 5.24 -18.84 21.10
N LYS A 52 6.09 -19.51 20.37
CA LYS A 52 6.84 -18.86 19.27
C LYS A 52 5.87 -18.52 18.15
N TYR A 53 6.04 -17.34 17.54
CA TYR A 53 5.33 -16.99 16.32
C TYR A 53 6.30 -16.70 15.18
N THR A 54 5.82 -16.83 13.97
CA THR A 54 6.54 -16.48 12.74
C THR A 54 5.65 -15.60 11.88
N VAL A 55 6.25 -14.57 11.30
CA VAL A 55 5.58 -13.60 10.42
C VAL A 55 6.06 -13.82 8.98
N PHE A 56 5.12 -13.96 8.08
CA PHE A 56 5.36 -14.09 6.64
C PHE A 56 4.76 -12.91 5.89
N MET A 57 5.50 -12.36 4.97
CA MET A 57 5.02 -11.42 3.97
C MET A 57 4.94 -12.15 2.63
N SER A 58 3.71 -12.42 2.17
CA SER A 58 3.45 -13.43 1.15
C SER A 58 4.04 -14.77 1.62
N ASP A 59 5.06 -15.33 0.98
CA ASP A 59 5.65 -16.61 1.39
C ASP A 59 7.04 -16.46 2.04
N LYS A 60 7.51 -15.22 2.21
CA LYS A 60 8.82 -14.93 2.79
C LYS A 60 8.69 -14.61 4.28
N GLN A 61 9.44 -15.33 5.12
CA GLN A 61 9.58 -14.97 6.53
C GLN A 61 10.26 -13.61 6.67
N VAL A 62 9.64 -12.72 7.46
CA VAL A 62 10.12 -11.34 7.69
C VAL A 62 10.41 -11.05 9.15
N ASP A 63 9.76 -11.76 10.07
CA ASP A 63 9.99 -11.59 11.50
C ASP A 63 9.63 -12.88 12.28
N THR A 64 10.03 -12.94 13.56
CA THR A 64 9.69 -14.02 14.50
C THR A 64 9.83 -13.48 15.94
N GLY A 65 9.03 -14.03 16.86
CA GLY A 65 9.08 -13.61 18.24
C GLY A 65 8.35 -14.57 19.17
N ARG A 66 7.98 -14.08 20.34
CA ARG A 66 7.17 -14.79 21.32
C ARG A 66 5.88 -14.04 21.61
N VAL A 67 4.79 -14.76 21.65
CA VAL A 67 3.49 -14.28 22.10
C VAL A 67 3.55 -13.97 23.60
N SER A 68 2.91 -12.89 24.02
CA SER A 68 2.79 -12.51 25.44
C SER A 68 2.07 -13.59 26.26
N GLN A 69 2.07 -13.46 27.57
CA GLN A 69 1.28 -14.33 28.43
C GLN A 69 -0.24 -14.16 28.27
N PHE A 70 -0.68 -13.07 27.63
CA PHE A 70 -2.09 -12.77 27.37
C PHE A 70 -2.57 -13.15 25.96
N GLY A 71 -1.68 -13.67 25.12
CA GLY A 71 -2.02 -14.04 23.75
C GLY A 71 -1.80 -12.94 22.70
N ASP A 72 -1.15 -11.82 23.10
CA ASP A 72 -0.86 -10.69 22.22
C ASP A 72 0.56 -10.78 21.65
N LEU A 73 0.76 -10.20 20.48
CA LEU A 73 2.06 -10.02 19.86
C LEU A 73 2.16 -8.68 19.15
N ALA A 74 3.38 -8.18 19.02
CA ALA A 74 3.70 -6.98 18.27
C ALA A 74 5.12 -7.09 17.70
N GLY A 75 5.37 -6.39 16.61
CA GLY A 75 6.69 -6.29 15.99
C GLY A 75 6.67 -5.34 14.80
N ASP A 76 7.79 -5.27 14.11
CA ASP A 76 7.93 -4.48 12.91
C ASP A 76 8.81 -5.15 11.87
N PHE A 77 8.68 -4.74 10.62
CA PHE A 77 9.58 -5.11 9.53
C PHE A 77 9.61 -3.99 8.49
N LYS A 78 10.57 -4.02 7.57
CA LYS A 78 10.66 -3.00 6.51
C LYS A 78 9.71 -3.31 5.36
N ALA A 79 8.91 -2.32 4.94
CA ALA A 79 8.06 -2.40 3.78
C ALA A 79 8.85 -2.81 2.53
N PRO A 80 8.36 -3.78 1.74
CA PRO A 80 9.02 -4.23 0.53
C PRO A 80 9.07 -3.12 -0.51
N VAL A 81 10.09 -3.15 -1.36
CA VAL A 81 10.14 -2.28 -2.55
C VAL A 81 9.29 -2.93 -3.64
N PRO A 82 8.22 -2.26 -4.13
CA PRO A 82 7.43 -2.81 -5.22
C PRO A 82 8.30 -3.03 -6.46
N SER A 83 8.40 -4.27 -6.92
CA SER A 83 9.16 -4.63 -8.13
C SER A 83 8.29 -4.47 -9.38
N THR A 84 7.56 -3.37 -9.50
CA THR A 84 6.70 -3.14 -10.66
C THR A 84 7.28 -2.02 -11.51
N ARG A 85 7.36 -2.30 -12.82
CA ARG A 85 7.84 -1.34 -13.82
C ARG A 85 6.84 -0.20 -14.07
N ILE A 86 5.59 -0.35 -13.56
CA ILE A 86 4.43 0.41 -14.04
C ILE A 86 3.61 1.02 -12.92
N ALA A 87 3.44 0.34 -11.81
CA ALA A 87 2.70 0.83 -10.67
C ALA A 87 3.66 1.03 -9.51
N GLY A 88 3.75 2.25 -9.01
CA GLY A 88 4.55 2.55 -7.81
C GLY A 88 3.99 1.90 -6.54
N GLU A 89 2.91 1.08 -6.62
CA GLU A 89 2.32 0.40 -5.45
C GLU A 89 2.03 -1.08 -5.72
N ARG A 90 2.09 -1.89 -4.66
CA ARG A 90 1.73 -3.31 -4.68
C ARG A 90 1.11 -3.73 -3.35
N THR A 91 0.09 -4.60 -3.43
CA THR A 91 -0.53 -5.21 -2.24
C THR A 91 0.26 -6.44 -1.81
N TYR A 92 0.45 -6.58 -0.50
CA TYR A 92 1.09 -7.71 0.16
C TYR A 92 0.15 -8.27 1.21
N THR A 93 0.27 -9.57 1.46
CA THR A 93 -0.41 -10.25 2.57
C THR A 93 0.60 -10.48 3.68
N LEU A 94 0.28 -9.99 4.88
CA LEU A 94 0.97 -10.30 6.11
C LEU A 94 0.26 -11.47 6.78
N THR A 95 0.97 -12.52 7.10
CA THR A 95 0.45 -13.70 7.79
C THR A 95 1.28 -13.96 9.02
N VAL A 96 0.62 -14.13 10.16
CA VAL A 96 1.25 -14.52 11.43
C VAL A 96 0.73 -15.89 11.83
N THR A 97 1.63 -16.76 12.29
CA THR A 97 1.27 -18.08 12.82
C THR A 97 2.10 -18.44 14.04
N ASP A 98 1.47 -19.09 15.01
CA ASP A 98 2.10 -19.72 16.17
C ASP A 98 2.24 -21.25 16.03
N GLY A 99 2.08 -21.74 14.79
CA GLY A 99 2.08 -23.18 14.47
C GLY A 99 0.73 -23.86 14.60
N VAL A 100 -0.23 -23.28 15.32
CA VAL A 100 -1.61 -23.79 15.49
C VAL A 100 -2.63 -22.76 15.00
N ARG A 101 -2.48 -21.51 15.45
CA ARG A 101 -3.34 -20.40 15.03
C ARG A 101 -2.67 -19.62 13.91
N ARG A 102 -3.49 -19.09 13.02
CA ARG A 102 -3.04 -18.28 11.87
C ARG A 102 -3.99 -17.13 11.65
N ALA A 103 -3.42 -15.93 11.44
CA ALA A 103 -4.17 -14.74 11.07
C ALA A 103 -3.47 -14.03 9.90
N SER A 104 -4.24 -13.30 9.09
CA SER A 104 -3.69 -12.57 7.95
C SER A 104 -4.36 -11.22 7.78
N THR A 105 -3.58 -10.23 7.36
CA THR A 105 -4.06 -8.91 6.94
C THR A 105 -3.40 -8.50 5.63
N ARG A 106 -3.91 -7.44 4.98
CA ARG A 106 -3.34 -6.90 3.74
C ARG A 106 -2.91 -5.47 3.94
N PHE A 107 -1.77 -5.13 3.38
CA PHE A 107 -1.29 -3.76 3.29
C PHE A 107 -0.72 -3.50 1.90
N ARG A 108 -0.50 -2.22 1.56
CA ARG A 108 0.17 -1.81 0.33
C ARG A 108 1.55 -1.27 0.67
N SER A 109 2.51 -1.52 -0.20
CA SER A 109 3.75 -0.74 -0.22
C SER A 109 3.82 0.06 -1.50
N THR A 110 4.32 1.29 -1.40
CA THR A 110 4.46 2.22 -2.52
C THR A 110 5.89 2.71 -2.63
N LYS A 111 6.28 3.10 -3.84
CA LYS A 111 7.56 3.75 -4.12
C LYS A 111 7.29 5.08 -4.77
N CYS A 112 7.92 6.15 -4.27
CA CYS A 112 7.86 7.45 -4.92
C CYS A 112 8.25 7.34 -6.40
N GLY A 113 7.31 7.70 -7.26
CA GLY A 113 7.45 7.53 -8.70
C GLY A 113 6.41 8.30 -9.49
N ALA A 114 6.65 8.40 -10.79
CA ALA A 114 5.67 8.90 -11.74
C ALA A 114 5.72 8.05 -13.02
N ASP A 115 4.60 8.01 -13.73
CA ASP A 115 4.48 7.27 -14.99
C ASP A 115 3.38 7.90 -15.86
N PHE A 116 3.26 7.45 -17.11
CA PHE A 116 2.13 7.78 -17.97
C PHE A 116 1.72 6.58 -18.83
N ARG A 117 0.42 6.54 -19.18
CA ARG A 117 -0.17 5.43 -19.95
C ARG A 117 -1.07 5.94 -21.08
N PRO A 118 -0.96 5.37 -22.29
CA PRO A 118 0.06 4.42 -22.76
C PRO A 118 1.46 5.02 -22.74
N ASP A 119 2.50 4.15 -22.73
CA ASP A 119 3.92 4.53 -22.61
C ASP A 119 4.62 4.67 -23.97
N SER A 120 3.92 4.39 -25.05
CA SER A 120 4.42 4.44 -26.43
C SER A 120 3.40 5.03 -27.38
N GLY A 121 3.87 5.61 -28.46
CA GLY A 121 3.08 6.22 -29.53
C GLY A 121 3.71 7.52 -30.05
N ASP A 122 3.11 8.10 -31.08
CA ASP A 122 3.55 9.39 -31.63
C ASP A 122 3.36 10.52 -30.61
N PRO A 123 4.42 11.20 -30.15
CA PRO A 123 4.32 12.28 -29.17
C PRO A 123 3.41 13.45 -29.56
N ALA A 124 3.18 13.67 -30.86
CA ALA A 124 2.32 14.75 -31.37
C ALA A 124 0.82 14.46 -31.11
N THR A 125 0.42 13.19 -31.12
CA THR A 125 -0.98 12.78 -31.03
C THR A 125 -1.28 11.93 -29.80
N LEU A 126 -0.26 11.36 -29.15
CA LEU A 126 -0.39 10.45 -28.02
C LEU A 126 -1.16 11.09 -26.87
N ARG A 127 -2.24 10.43 -26.45
CA ARG A 127 -3.05 10.82 -25.29
C ARG A 127 -2.82 9.86 -24.14
N VAL A 128 -2.39 10.39 -23.02
CA VAL A 128 -2.00 9.62 -21.82
C VAL A 128 -2.78 10.05 -20.58
N LYS A 129 -2.79 9.18 -19.56
CA LYS A 129 -3.01 9.55 -18.17
C LYS A 129 -1.65 9.61 -17.51
N PHE A 130 -1.38 10.64 -16.72
CA PHE A 130 -0.22 10.73 -15.85
C PHE A 130 -0.56 10.18 -14.48
N TYR A 131 0.37 9.48 -13.88
CA TYR A 131 0.29 8.88 -12.56
C TYR A 131 1.45 9.40 -11.70
N ALA A 132 1.16 9.72 -10.45
CA ALA A 132 2.17 10.07 -9.45
C ALA A 132 1.88 9.26 -8.18
N PHE A 133 2.89 8.59 -7.63
CA PHE A 133 2.79 7.66 -6.50
C PHE A 133 3.65 8.14 -5.35
N ASP A 134 3.15 7.99 -4.11
CA ASP A 134 3.88 8.31 -2.87
C ASP A 134 4.29 9.79 -2.78
N PHE A 135 3.36 10.68 -3.16
CA PHE A 135 3.54 12.14 -3.04
C PHE A 135 2.95 12.71 -1.74
N GLY A 136 2.60 11.84 -0.76
CA GLY A 136 1.91 12.22 0.47
C GLY A 136 0.39 12.29 0.30
N LYS A 137 -0.35 12.37 1.40
CA LYS A 137 -1.82 12.46 1.40
C LYS A 137 -2.25 13.90 1.14
N GLU A 138 -3.34 14.09 0.38
CA GLU A 138 -4.01 15.38 0.13
C GLU A 138 -3.08 16.47 -0.46
N ARG A 139 -2.07 16.06 -1.23
CA ARG A 139 -1.15 16.98 -1.91
C ARG A 139 -1.55 17.20 -3.36
N THR A 140 -1.51 18.43 -3.82
CA THR A 140 -1.61 18.71 -5.25
C THR A 140 -0.28 18.39 -5.94
N VAL A 141 -0.34 17.56 -6.98
CA VAL A 141 0.83 17.21 -7.81
C VAL A 141 0.80 18.03 -9.09
N TYR A 142 1.92 18.63 -9.43
CA TYR A 142 2.15 19.38 -10.67
C TYR A 142 3.11 18.63 -11.57
N LEU A 143 2.98 18.86 -12.87
CA LEU A 143 3.89 18.38 -13.90
C LEU A 143 4.47 19.59 -14.63
N HIS A 144 5.78 19.74 -14.60
CA HIS A 144 6.54 20.75 -15.30
C HIS A 144 7.17 20.15 -16.56
N TYR A 145 6.85 20.72 -17.71
CA TYR A 145 7.45 20.37 -18.99
C TYR A 145 8.72 21.19 -19.20
N ILE A 146 9.88 20.55 -19.13
CA ILE A 146 11.18 21.18 -19.23
C ILE A 146 11.79 20.83 -20.58
N ARG A 147 12.09 21.86 -21.38
CA ARG A 147 12.71 21.74 -22.70
C ARG A 147 14.12 21.12 -22.62
N PRO A 148 14.67 20.61 -23.75
CA PRO A 148 16.06 20.17 -23.81
C PRO A 148 17.07 21.23 -23.35
N ASN A 149 16.77 22.51 -23.57
CA ASN A 149 17.60 23.66 -23.10
C ASN A 149 17.34 24.03 -21.62
N ARG A 150 16.68 23.15 -20.83
CA ARG A 150 16.39 23.32 -19.40
C ARG A 150 15.39 24.41 -19.03
N LYS A 151 14.79 25.13 -19.99
CA LYS A 151 13.72 26.11 -19.72
C LYS A 151 12.37 25.44 -19.59
N VAL A 152 11.58 25.84 -18.60
CA VAL A 152 10.20 25.37 -18.44
C VAL A 152 9.34 25.92 -19.58
N ARG A 153 8.56 25.05 -20.19
CA ARG A 153 7.59 25.42 -21.24
C ARG A 153 6.21 25.61 -20.68
N LEU A 154 5.82 24.72 -19.77
CA LEU A 154 4.46 24.66 -19.23
C LEU A 154 4.48 23.94 -17.89
N THR A 155 3.58 24.34 -17.00
CA THR A 155 3.24 23.63 -15.77
C THR A 155 1.76 23.31 -15.80
N ILE A 156 1.38 22.08 -15.46
CA ILE A 156 -0.01 21.66 -15.34
C ILE A 156 -0.26 20.97 -13.99
N LYS A 157 -1.48 21.06 -13.50
CA LYS A 157 -1.94 20.24 -12.38
C LYS A 157 -2.21 18.82 -12.90
N VAL A 158 -1.59 17.81 -12.26
CA VAL A 158 -1.87 16.40 -12.50
C VAL A 158 -3.14 16.00 -11.76
N GLY A 159 -3.22 16.32 -10.50
CA GLY A 159 -4.34 16.01 -9.62
C GLY A 159 -3.99 16.26 -8.16
N THR A 160 -4.94 15.98 -7.28
CA THR A 160 -4.71 15.89 -5.84
C THR A 160 -4.53 14.42 -5.48
N THR A 161 -3.55 14.13 -4.64
CA THR A 161 -3.31 12.76 -4.18
C THR A 161 -4.45 12.28 -3.32
N GLY A 162 -4.86 11.03 -3.55
CA GLY A 162 -5.90 10.35 -2.78
C GLY A 162 -5.48 8.92 -2.43
N GLY A 163 -6.37 8.25 -1.70
CA GLY A 163 -6.14 6.89 -1.23
C GLY A 163 -5.01 6.76 -0.21
N PRO A 164 -4.81 5.55 0.33
CA PRO A 164 -3.85 5.33 1.41
C PRO A 164 -2.39 5.54 1.00
N CYS A 165 -2.08 5.39 -0.30
CA CYS A 165 -0.73 5.49 -0.84
C CYS A 165 -0.38 6.87 -1.43
N GLY A 166 -1.24 7.86 -1.30
CA GLY A 166 -0.98 9.20 -1.83
C GLY A 166 -0.74 9.22 -3.34
N THR A 167 -1.68 8.64 -4.11
CA THR A 167 -1.60 8.53 -5.57
C THR A 167 -2.43 9.64 -6.24
N ALA A 168 -1.86 10.31 -7.24
CA ALA A 168 -2.58 11.23 -8.11
C ALA A 168 -2.66 10.69 -9.54
N VAL A 169 -3.81 10.89 -10.20
CA VAL A 169 -4.04 10.47 -11.59
C VAL A 169 -4.68 11.61 -12.36
N SER A 170 -4.12 11.96 -13.52
CA SER A 170 -4.69 13.01 -14.37
C SER A 170 -5.88 12.49 -15.21
N ALA A 171 -6.72 13.42 -15.68
CA ALA A 171 -7.56 13.16 -16.82
C ALA A 171 -6.70 12.80 -18.06
N ARG A 172 -7.27 12.06 -19.02
CA ARG A 172 -6.59 11.71 -20.28
C ARG A 172 -6.36 12.97 -21.13
N ARG A 173 -5.11 13.24 -21.48
CA ARG A 173 -4.70 14.43 -22.26
C ARG A 173 -3.53 14.12 -23.19
N ARG A 174 -3.21 15.02 -24.14
CA ARG A 174 -2.00 14.88 -24.95
C ARG A 174 -0.77 14.85 -24.05
N ILE A 175 0.21 13.98 -24.36
CA ILE A 175 1.45 13.90 -23.61
C ILE A 175 2.19 15.26 -23.66
N PHE A 176 2.20 15.92 -24.84
CA PHE A 176 2.59 17.30 -25.00
C PHE A 176 1.38 18.12 -25.46
N PRO A 177 0.83 19.05 -24.68
CA PRO A 177 -0.28 19.91 -25.07
C PRO A 177 0.16 21.08 -25.99
N PHE A 178 1.33 20.97 -26.58
CA PHE A 178 1.95 21.91 -27.51
C PHE A 178 2.82 21.17 -28.54
N ALA A 179 3.28 21.84 -29.59
CA ALA A 179 4.26 21.26 -30.50
C ALA A 179 5.61 21.13 -29.78
N ALA A 180 6.01 19.88 -29.54
CA ALA A 180 7.26 19.56 -28.85
C ALA A 180 8.42 19.56 -29.86
N ALA A 181 9.43 20.38 -29.64
CA ALA A 181 10.65 20.35 -30.44
C ALA A 181 11.40 19.03 -30.21
N PRO A 182 12.13 18.52 -31.23
CA PRO A 182 12.98 17.33 -31.06
C PRO A 182 13.99 17.49 -29.92
N GLY A 183 14.28 16.37 -29.24
CA GLY A 183 15.23 16.27 -28.15
C GLY A 183 14.66 15.65 -26.88
N ASN A 184 15.46 15.58 -25.83
CA ASN A 184 15.10 14.98 -24.57
C ASN A 184 14.34 15.97 -23.67
N TRP A 185 13.04 15.84 -23.62
CA TRP A 185 12.20 16.55 -22.69
C TRP A 185 12.27 15.93 -21.30
N ARG A 186 12.23 16.77 -20.26
CA ARG A 186 12.11 16.32 -18.89
C ARG A 186 10.72 16.65 -18.37
N LEU A 187 10.05 15.66 -17.84
CA LEU A 187 8.76 15.78 -17.17
C LEU A 187 9.03 15.68 -15.67
N GLN A 188 9.01 16.81 -14.95
CA GLN A 188 9.21 16.84 -13.51
C GLN A 188 7.87 16.87 -12.81
N PHE A 189 7.67 15.91 -11.91
CA PHE A 189 6.51 15.81 -11.01
C PHE A 189 6.95 16.22 -9.62
N ASP A 190 6.24 17.16 -9.02
CA ASP A 190 6.44 17.60 -7.63
C ASP A 190 5.15 18.23 -7.07
N THR A 191 5.22 18.76 -5.84
CA THR A 191 4.07 19.38 -5.15
C THR A 191 4.10 20.92 -5.17
N VAL A 192 4.95 21.52 -5.99
CA VAL A 192 5.15 22.98 -6.07
C VAL A 192 4.60 23.52 -7.38
N ALA A 193 3.66 24.48 -7.32
CA ALA A 193 3.05 25.04 -8.53
C ALA A 193 4.03 25.83 -9.40
N LYS A 194 4.97 26.55 -8.78
CA LYS A 194 6.04 27.26 -9.47
C LYS A 194 7.23 26.34 -9.62
N PHE A 195 7.72 26.18 -10.84
CA PHE A 195 8.87 25.32 -11.10
C PHE A 195 10.08 25.71 -10.23
N ASP A 196 10.64 24.69 -9.59
CA ASP A 196 11.93 24.72 -8.91
C ASP A 196 12.83 23.63 -9.49
N ALA A 197 14.08 23.96 -9.78
CA ALA A 197 15.06 22.99 -10.26
C ALA A 197 15.46 21.97 -9.18
N THR A 198 15.30 22.32 -7.90
CA THR A 198 15.59 21.51 -6.73
C THR A 198 14.43 21.51 -5.74
N PRO A 199 13.22 21.06 -6.18
CA PRO A 199 12.03 21.16 -5.34
C PRO A 199 12.18 20.28 -4.07
N PRO A 200 11.43 20.59 -3.01
CA PRO A 200 11.36 19.69 -1.85
C PRO A 200 10.88 18.30 -2.26
N ARG A 201 11.34 17.28 -1.55
CA ARG A 201 10.86 15.90 -1.78
C ARG A 201 9.41 15.74 -1.30
N PRO A 202 8.64 14.85 -1.95
CA PRO A 202 9.00 13.99 -3.06
C PRO A 202 8.96 14.69 -4.42
N PHE A 203 9.90 14.35 -5.29
CA PHE A 203 9.84 14.73 -6.71
C PHE A 203 10.43 13.63 -7.61
N VAL A 204 9.94 13.56 -8.85
CA VAL A 204 10.36 12.57 -9.84
C VAL A 204 10.57 13.25 -11.19
N ARG A 205 11.57 12.82 -11.95
CA ARG A 205 11.82 13.26 -13.32
C ARG A 205 11.82 12.09 -14.28
N LEU A 206 11.01 12.21 -15.32
CA LEU A 206 11.00 11.29 -16.46
C LEU A 206 11.68 11.99 -17.65
N ILE A 207 12.39 11.22 -18.46
CA ILE A 207 12.95 11.69 -19.72
C ILE A 207 12.13 11.12 -20.85
N VAL A 208 11.58 11.99 -21.71
CA VAL A 208 10.77 11.63 -22.88
C VAL A 208 11.49 12.12 -24.14
N PRO A 209 12.06 11.22 -24.93
CA PRO A 209 12.68 11.59 -26.20
C PRO A 209 11.60 11.94 -27.24
N VAL A 210 11.76 13.07 -27.91
CA VAL A 210 10.98 13.45 -29.10
C VAL A 210 11.93 13.38 -30.30
N LEU A 211 11.68 12.43 -31.19
CA LEU A 211 12.51 12.24 -32.38
C LEU A 211 12.12 13.25 -33.45
N ARG A 212 13.06 13.60 -34.33
CA ARG A 212 12.73 14.28 -35.60
C ARG A 212 12.00 13.29 -36.49
N ASN A 213 10.80 13.63 -36.94
CA ASN A 213 10.22 12.91 -38.07
C ASN A 213 11.16 13.14 -39.28
N ARG A 214 11.70 12.06 -39.81
CA ARG A 214 12.45 12.08 -41.07
C ARG A 214 11.48 12.20 -42.22
#